data_fc472e0d5ad055681783e32e7c5148a8
#
_entry.id   fc472e0d5ad055681783e32e7c5148a8
#
_cell.length_a   1.000
_cell.length_b   1.000
_cell.length_c   1.000
_cell.angle_alpha   90.00
_cell.angle_beta   90.00
_cell.angle_gamma   90.00
#
_symmetry.space_group_name_H-M   'P 1'
#
loop_
_entity.id
_entity.type
_entity.pdbx_description
1 polymer ?
#
loop_
_entity_poly.entity_id
_entity_poly.type
_entity_poly.pdbx_seq_one_letter_code
_entity_poly.pdbx_strand_id
1 'polypeptide(L)'
;MMKHLLIISGLLMFAVPAHSQITSLYTDLAEKKCRTLLSTSDEGGSYRGICPGVAGYRLEVTEGDLRQTLNVMAPNKKKYELDLSKVSGAFSNLGPRAEWRMSGRVPSALIFRFNANENPEDPSKVTSYLVIAKITKNEICVTDSVAPGHLQNTEARRFANNAATRPCKFSN
;
A
#
# COMPACT_ATOMS: atom_id res chain seq x y z
N MET A 1 -11.25 74.96 8.43
CA MET A 1 -11.74 73.65 8.83
C MET A 1 -11.38 72.67 7.75
N MET A 2 -10.26 71.93 7.91
CA MET A 2 -9.77 70.91 6.95
C MET A 2 -10.15 69.51 7.48
N LYS A 3 -11.03 68.75 6.75
CA LYS A 3 -11.43 67.44 7.09
C LYS A 3 -10.41 66.43 6.48
N HIS A 4 -9.66 65.75 7.32
CA HIS A 4 -8.80 64.61 6.89
C HIS A 4 -9.65 63.38 6.67
N LEU A 5 -9.64 62.90 5.43
CA LEU A 5 -10.29 61.65 5.04
C LEU A 5 -9.28 60.49 5.23
N LEU A 6 -9.49 59.63 6.21
CA LEU A 6 -8.70 58.42 6.45
C LEU A 6 -9.20 57.32 5.50
N ILE A 7 -8.37 56.96 4.52
CA ILE A 7 -8.61 55.83 3.64
C ILE A 7 -8.04 54.58 4.35
N ILE A 8 -8.92 53.69 4.86
CA ILE A 8 -8.54 52.40 5.40
C ILE A 8 -8.44 51.42 4.22
N SER A 9 -7.22 51.12 3.81
CA SER A 9 -6.93 50.09 2.79
C SER A 9 -7.03 48.72 3.44
N GLY A 10 -8.14 48.01 3.19
CA GLY A 10 -8.34 46.64 3.65
C GLY A 10 -7.49 45.68 2.83
N LEU A 11 -6.50 45.05 3.44
CA LEU A 11 -5.68 43.99 2.85
C LEU A 11 -6.49 42.67 2.85
N LEU A 12 -7.06 42.28 1.72
CA LEU A 12 -7.70 40.95 1.56
C LEU A 12 -6.60 39.86 1.51
N MET A 13 -6.42 39.15 2.61
CA MET A 13 -5.61 37.95 2.63
C MET A 13 -6.38 36.78 1.94
N PHE A 14 -5.97 36.42 0.73
CA PHE A 14 -6.42 35.21 0.06
C PHE A 14 -5.73 33.99 0.72
N ALA A 15 -6.49 33.19 1.46
CA ALA A 15 -6.03 31.89 1.94
C ALA A 15 -5.92 30.93 0.76
N VAL A 16 -4.70 30.63 0.33
CA VAL A 16 -4.42 29.59 -0.67
C VAL A 16 -4.64 28.25 0.01
N PRO A 17 -5.52 27.35 -0.50
CA PRO A 17 -5.69 26.02 0.07
C PRO A 17 -4.36 25.26 -0.03
N ALA A 18 -3.80 24.86 1.11
CA ALA A 18 -2.61 24.02 1.15
C ALA A 18 -2.99 22.63 0.62
N HIS A 19 -2.68 22.34 -0.64
CA HIS A 19 -2.78 20.97 -1.18
C HIS A 19 -1.77 20.10 -0.45
N SER A 20 -2.25 19.12 0.29
CA SER A 20 -1.38 18.14 0.94
C SER A 20 -0.59 17.38 -0.12
N GLN A 21 0.72 17.62 -0.16
CA GLN A 21 1.60 16.94 -1.09
C GLN A 21 1.66 15.44 -0.76
N ILE A 22 1.41 14.60 -1.77
CA ILE A 22 1.51 13.15 -1.61
C ILE A 22 2.99 12.75 -1.69
N THR A 23 3.49 12.10 -0.64
CA THR A 23 4.87 11.62 -0.54
C THR A 23 4.90 10.10 -0.41
N SER A 24 6.10 9.50 -0.53
CA SER A 24 6.31 8.07 -0.38
C SER A 24 7.20 7.78 0.82
N LEU A 25 6.79 6.80 1.64
CA LEU A 25 7.62 6.12 2.62
C LEU A 25 7.68 4.64 2.27
N TYR A 26 8.70 3.93 2.76
CA TYR A 26 8.92 2.53 2.41
C TYR A 26 9.08 1.66 3.64
N THR A 27 8.52 0.45 3.58
CA THR A 27 8.79 -0.65 4.50
C THR A 27 9.53 -1.75 3.76
N ASP A 28 10.58 -2.27 4.38
CA ASP A 28 11.27 -3.48 3.93
C ASP A 28 10.48 -4.70 4.41
N LEU A 29 10.12 -5.60 3.49
CA LEU A 29 9.35 -6.81 3.75
C LEU A 29 10.22 -8.08 3.87
N ALA A 30 11.55 -7.96 3.70
CA ALA A 30 12.45 -9.10 3.85
C ALA A 30 12.33 -9.69 5.27
N GLU A 31 12.29 -11.02 5.39
CA GLU A 31 12.13 -11.73 6.67
C GLU A 31 13.03 -11.20 7.79
N LYS A 32 14.32 -10.99 7.48
CA LYS A 32 15.32 -10.47 8.43
C LYS A 32 15.02 -9.06 8.96
N LYS A 33 14.06 -8.35 8.34
CA LYS A 33 13.61 -7.00 8.73
C LYS A 33 12.29 -7.02 9.47
N CYS A 34 11.65 -8.18 9.51
CA CYS A 34 10.38 -8.42 10.19
C CYS A 34 10.63 -9.24 11.46
N ARG A 35 9.76 -9.09 12.45
CA ARG A 35 9.77 -9.96 13.63
C ARG A 35 9.03 -11.25 13.30
N THR A 36 9.77 -12.35 13.16
CA THR A 36 9.21 -13.68 12.90
C THR A 36 8.33 -14.13 14.08
N LEU A 37 7.14 -14.60 13.78
CA LEU A 37 6.19 -15.20 14.72
C LEU A 37 6.05 -16.69 14.52
N LEU A 38 6.19 -17.16 13.28
CA LEU A 38 6.15 -18.56 12.88
C LEU A 38 7.09 -18.74 11.69
N SER A 39 7.85 -19.81 11.71
CA SER A 39 8.61 -20.30 10.54
C SER A 39 8.75 -21.81 10.68
N THR A 40 8.24 -22.56 9.70
CA THR A 40 8.39 -24.02 9.61
C THR A 40 9.00 -24.37 8.27
N SER A 41 9.71 -25.51 8.22
CA SER A 41 10.31 -26.06 7.01
C SER A 41 9.59 -27.33 6.51
N ASP A 42 8.41 -27.60 7.05
CA ASP A 42 7.59 -28.74 6.63
C ASP A 42 7.17 -28.62 5.16
N GLU A 43 6.64 -29.68 4.55
CA GLU A 43 6.13 -29.66 3.17
C GLU A 43 5.23 -28.43 2.95
N GLY A 44 5.63 -27.58 1.98
CA GLY A 44 4.94 -26.33 1.67
C GLY A 44 5.34 -25.14 2.54
N GLY A 45 6.06 -25.35 3.65
CA GLY A 45 6.51 -24.31 4.56
C GLY A 45 5.39 -23.42 5.12
N SER A 46 5.63 -22.82 6.27
CA SER A 46 4.74 -21.76 6.78
C SER A 46 5.58 -20.63 7.36
N TYR A 47 5.22 -19.41 7.04
CA TYR A 47 5.86 -18.21 7.60
C TYR A 47 4.81 -17.22 8.05
N ARG A 48 5.10 -16.54 9.17
CA ARG A 48 4.38 -15.37 9.62
C ARG A 48 5.33 -14.39 10.29
N GLY A 49 5.41 -13.18 9.78
CA GLY A 49 6.26 -12.13 10.29
C GLY A 49 5.57 -10.78 10.33
N ILE A 50 5.89 -9.97 11.35
CA ILE A 50 5.42 -8.59 11.49
C ILE A 50 6.54 -7.64 11.11
N CYS A 51 6.33 -6.92 10.04
CA CYS A 51 7.24 -5.90 9.54
C CYS A 51 6.86 -4.51 10.07
N PRO A 52 7.83 -3.59 10.24
CA PRO A 52 7.55 -2.21 10.58
C PRO A 52 6.63 -1.56 9.55
N GLY A 53 5.88 -0.55 9.97
CA GLY A 53 5.06 0.26 9.07
C GLY A 53 5.24 1.74 9.36
N VAL A 54 4.24 2.55 8.99
CA VAL A 54 4.27 4.00 9.18
C VAL A 54 3.04 4.46 9.97
N ALA A 55 3.16 5.56 10.69
CA ALA A 55 2.03 6.17 11.43
C ALA A 55 1.26 5.17 12.34
N GLY A 56 1.98 4.22 12.96
CA GLY A 56 1.38 3.19 13.83
C GLY A 56 0.80 1.98 13.11
N TYR A 57 0.77 1.96 11.79
CA TYR A 57 0.45 0.76 10.99
C TYR A 57 1.63 -0.22 11.01
N ARG A 58 1.34 -1.49 10.79
CA ARG A 58 2.33 -2.56 10.56
C ARG A 58 1.86 -3.42 9.40
N LEU A 59 2.80 -4.17 8.84
CA LEU A 59 2.50 -5.16 7.80
C LEU A 59 2.75 -6.56 8.37
N GLU A 60 1.84 -7.48 8.12
CA GLU A 60 2.02 -8.89 8.43
C GLU A 60 2.20 -9.64 7.11
N VAL A 61 3.36 -10.25 6.94
CA VAL A 61 3.61 -11.20 5.84
C VAL A 61 3.26 -12.58 6.35
N THR A 62 2.44 -13.29 5.60
CA THR A 62 2.16 -14.71 5.85
C THR A 62 2.44 -15.54 4.60
N GLU A 63 2.87 -16.76 4.80
CA GLU A 63 3.07 -17.75 3.74
C GLU A 63 2.48 -19.08 4.18
N GLY A 64 1.83 -19.76 3.26
CA GLY A 64 1.37 -21.13 3.37
C GLY A 64 1.26 -21.71 1.96
N ASP A 65 1.66 -22.97 1.81
CA ASP A 65 1.60 -23.66 0.53
C ASP A 65 2.26 -22.86 -0.62
N LEU A 66 3.46 -22.31 -0.36
CA LEU A 66 4.25 -21.50 -1.31
C LEU A 66 3.50 -20.27 -1.85
N ARG A 67 2.54 -19.75 -1.09
CA ARG A 67 1.79 -18.51 -1.41
C ARG A 67 1.95 -17.50 -0.30
N GLN A 68 2.65 -16.42 -0.61
CA GLN A 68 2.76 -15.28 0.31
C GLN A 68 1.58 -14.34 0.15
N THR A 69 1.12 -13.80 1.27
CA THR A 69 0.14 -12.72 1.30
C THR A 69 0.56 -11.62 2.26
N LEU A 70 -0.06 -10.46 2.12
CA LEU A 70 0.23 -9.28 2.91
C LEU A 70 -1.05 -8.80 3.60
N ASN A 71 -0.99 -8.63 4.92
CA ASN A 71 -2.06 -8.07 5.71
C ASN A 71 -1.64 -6.71 6.29
N VAL A 72 -2.59 -5.80 6.44
CA VAL A 72 -2.35 -4.50 7.05
C VAL A 72 -2.93 -4.49 8.46
N MET A 73 -2.09 -4.21 9.44
CA MET A 73 -2.48 -4.02 10.84
C MET A 73 -2.59 -2.53 11.12
N ALA A 74 -3.81 -2.06 11.38
CA ALA A 74 -4.06 -0.65 11.71
C ALA A 74 -3.62 -0.31 13.15
N PRO A 75 -3.46 0.99 13.48
CA PRO A 75 -3.04 1.42 14.82
C PRO A 75 -3.96 0.95 15.95
N ASN A 76 -5.25 0.75 15.67
CA ASN A 76 -6.25 0.20 16.58
C ASN A 76 -6.17 -1.33 16.74
N LYS A 77 -5.12 -1.97 16.20
CA LYS A 77 -4.87 -3.42 16.17
C LYS A 77 -5.82 -4.23 15.27
N LYS A 78 -6.74 -3.58 14.54
CA LYS A 78 -7.57 -4.28 13.55
C LYS A 78 -6.68 -4.75 12.41
N LYS A 79 -6.80 -6.03 12.04
CA LYS A 79 -6.14 -6.64 10.89
C LYS A 79 -7.08 -6.58 9.67
N TYR A 80 -6.51 -6.22 8.54
CA TYR A 80 -7.18 -6.23 7.23
C TYR A 80 -6.41 -7.17 6.32
N GLU A 81 -7.06 -8.22 5.89
CA GLU A 81 -6.51 -9.20 4.97
C GLU A 81 -6.65 -8.68 3.54
N LEU A 82 -5.53 -8.72 2.81
CA LEU A 82 -5.53 -8.36 1.40
C LEU A 82 -5.63 -9.65 0.59
N ASP A 83 -6.80 -9.93 0.04
CA ASP A 83 -7.04 -11.13 -0.77
C ASP A 83 -6.27 -11.04 -2.10
N LEU A 84 -5.07 -11.63 -2.13
CA LEU A 84 -4.20 -11.66 -3.31
C LEU A 84 -4.54 -12.81 -4.27
N SER A 85 -5.34 -13.79 -3.85
CA SER A 85 -5.78 -14.92 -4.70
C SER A 85 -6.56 -14.43 -5.93
N LYS A 86 -7.18 -13.26 -5.82
CA LYS A 86 -7.90 -12.60 -6.92
C LYS A 86 -6.98 -11.85 -7.89
N VAL A 87 -5.73 -11.59 -7.52
CA VAL A 87 -4.69 -11.11 -8.44
C VAL A 87 -4.13 -12.30 -9.21
N SER A 88 -3.70 -13.35 -8.50
CA SER A 88 -3.32 -14.64 -9.05
C SER A 88 -3.41 -15.71 -7.97
N GLY A 89 -3.96 -16.88 -8.32
CA GLY A 89 -4.00 -18.07 -7.45
C GLY A 89 -2.75 -18.95 -7.51
N ALA A 90 -1.75 -18.57 -8.32
CA ALA A 90 -0.50 -19.32 -8.47
C ALA A 90 0.40 -19.24 -7.23
N PHE A 91 1.43 -20.09 -7.16
CA PHE A 91 2.52 -19.89 -6.20
C PHE A 91 3.08 -18.50 -6.31
N SER A 92 3.39 -17.89 -5.18
CA SER A 92 3.69 -16.46 -5.19
C SER A 92 4.57 -16.03 -4.03
N ASN A 93 5.30 -14.95 -4.25
CA ASN A 93 6.05 -14.26 -3.21
C ASN A 93 5.88 -12.75 -3.31
N LEU A 94 6.14 -12.07 -2.21
CA LEU A 94 6.13 -10.61 -2.17
C LEU A 94 7.50 -10.06 -2.58
N GLY A 95 7.49 -8.90 -3.23
CA GLY A 95 8.73 -8.15 -3.44
C GLY A 95 9.26 -7.59 -2.10
N PRO A 96 10.55 -7.19 -2.07
CA PRO A 96 11.22 -6.84 -0.82
C PRO A 96 10.75 -5.53 -0.17
N ARG A 97 9.87 -4.76 -0.84
CA ARG A 97 9.42 -3.45 -0.34
C ARG A 97 7.94 -3.20 -0.57
N ALA A 98 7.33 -2.51 0.40
CA ALA A 98 6.05 -1.84 0.26
C ALA A 98 6.24 -0.32 0.28
N GLU A 99 5.57 0.40 -0.63
CA GLU A 99 5.52 1.86 -0.72
C GLU A 99 4.22 2.37 -0.11
N TRP A 100 4.31 3.19 0.92
CA TRP A 100 3.20 3.91 1.51
C TRP A 100 3.03 5.25 0.82
N ARG A 101 1.84 5.52 0.29
CA ARG A 101 1.49 6.85 -0.22
C ARG A 101 0.92 7.65 0.94
N MET A 102 1.59 8.77 1.25
CA MET A 102 1.27 9.59 2.40
C MET A 102 0.59 10.89 1.98
N SER A 103 -0.57 11.20 2.56
CA SER A 103 -1.19 12.52 2.50
C SER A 103 -0.83 13.26 3.80
N GLY A 104 0.20 14.09 3.75
CA GLY A 104 0.82 14.64 4.94
C GLY A 104 1.41 13.52 5.83
N ARG A 105 0.88 13.34 7.04
CA ARG A 105 1.33 12.32 7.99
C ARG A 105 0.47 11.05 7.99
N VAL A 106 -0.56 10.98 7.16
CA VAL A 106 -1.52 9.87 7.13
C VAL A 106 -1.30 9.03 5.89
N PRO A 107 -1.14 7.69 6.00
CA PRO A 107 -1.09 6.83 4.84
C PRO A 107 -2.48 6.77 4.18
N SER A 108 -2.50 6.91 2.85
CA SER A 108 -3.73 6.87 2.03
C SER A 108 -3.80 5.64 1.13
N ALA A 109 -2.65 5.05 0.82
CA ALA A 109 -2.56 3.82 0.05
C ALA A 109 -1.24 3.09 0.29
N LEU A 110 -1.23 1.81 -0.07
CA LEU A 110 -0.07 0.93 -0.07
C LEU A 110 0.13 0.39 -1.49
N ILE A 111 1.37 0.37 -1.96
CA ILE A 111 1.77 -0.29 -3.21
C ILE A 111 2.81 -1.34 -2.85
N PHE A 112 2.67 -2.55 -3.32
CA PHE A 112 3.66 -3.61 -3.12
C PHE A 112 3.73 -4.53 -4.32
N ARG A 113 4.87 -5.20 -4.48
CA ARG A 113 5.09 -6.13 -5.57
C ARG A 113 4.60 -7.52 -5.16
N PHE A 114 3.87 -8.15 -6.07
CA PHE A 114 3.37 -9.51 -5.96
C PHE A 114 3.85 -10.29 -7.20
N ASN A 115 4.68 -11.28 -6.97
CA ASN A 115 5.30 -12.11 -8.00
C ASN A 115 4.57 -13.45 -8.02
N ALA A 116 3.97 -13.82 -9.15
CA ALA A 116 3.19 -15.03 -9.33
C ALA A 116 3.80 -15.95 -10.39
N ASN A 117 3.92 -17.22 -10.09
CA ASN A 117 4.38 -18.27 -11.03
C ASN A 117 3.18 -18.81 -11.81
N GLU A 118 2.71 -18.07 -12.81
CA GLU A 118 1.48 -18.38 -13.55
C GLU A 118 1.70 -19.39 -14.69
N ASN A 119 2.93 -19.71 -14.99
CA ASN A 119 3.24 -20.71 -15.99
C ASN A 119 3.68 -22.05 -15.31
N PRO A 120 2.82 -23.07 -15.21
CA PRO A 120 3.19 -24.33 -14.59
C PRO A 120 4.26 -25.10 -15.37
N GLU A 121 4.40 -24.85 -16.67
CA GLU A 121 5.42 -25.47 -17.54
C GLU A 121 6.81 -24.84 -17.35
N ASP A 122 6.89 -23.63 -16.81
CA ASP A 122 8.15 -22.91 -16.60
C ASP A 122 8.10 -22.09 -15.32
N PRO A 123 8.44 -22.68 -14.18
CA PRO A 123 8.43 -22.00 -12.88
C PRO A 123 9.42 -20.82 -12.78
N SER A 124 10.35 -20.69 -13.73
CA SER A 124 11.25 -19.53 -13.78
C SER A 124 10.58 -18.28 -14.33
N LYS A 125 9.46 -18.42 -15.04
CA LYS A 125 8.66 -17.30 -15.56
C LYS A 125 7.73 -16.77 -14.51
N VAL A 126 8.09 -15.62 -13.98
CA VAL A 126 7.33 -14.92 -12.94
C VAL A 126 6.63 -13.72 -13.54
N THR A 127 5.31 -13.61 -13.34
CA THR A 127 4.54 -12.40 -13.61
C THR A 127 4.59 -11.50 -12.38
N SER A 128 5.12 -10.29 -12.53
CA SER A 128 5.38 -9.38 -11.41
C SER A 128 4.40 -8.21 -11.39
N TYR A 129 3.32 -8.34 -10.63
CA TYR A 129 2.30 -7.30 -10.46
C TYR A 129 2.72 -6.23 -9.44
N LEU A 130 2.24 -5.00 -9.63
CA LEU A 130 2.14 -4.03 -8.54
C LEU A 130 0.70 -3.99 -8.06
N VAL A 131 0.49 -4.35 -6.80
CA VAL A 131 -0.82 -4.35 -6.15
C VAL A 131 -0.99 -3.06 -5.38
N ILE A 132 -2.18 -2.46 -5.49
CA ILE A 132 -2.54 -1.23 -4.81
C ILE A 132 -3.67 -1.52 -3.82
N ALA A 133 -3.44 -1.19 -2.55
CA ALA A 133 -4.47 -1.20 -1.52
C ALA A 133 -4.75 0.23 -1.05
N LYS A 134 -6.03 0.60 -0.97
CA LYS A 134 -6.42 1.85 -0.31
C LYS A 134 -6.30 1.71 1.21
N ILE A 135 -6.03 2.82 1.87
CA ILE A 135 -6.02 2.93 3.32
C ILE A 135 -6.92 4.10 3.68
N THR A 136 -8.07 3.81 4.26
CA THR A 136 -9.00 4.79 4.79
C THR A 136 -9.28 4.52 6.26
N LYS A 137 -9.97 5.42 6.94
CA LYS A 137 -10.37 5.24 8.33
C LYS A 137 -11.25 4.00 8.54
N ASN A 138 -12.07 3.66 7.56
CA ASN A 138 -13.11 2.63 7.69
C ASN A 138 -12.75 1.33 6.97
N GLU A 139 -11.87 1.39 5.97
CA GLU A 139 -11.65 0.29 5.04
C GLU A 139 -10.21 0.27 4.52
N ILE A 140 -9.64 -0.92 4.48
CA ILE A 140 -8.35 -1.21 3.82
C ILE A 140 -8.57 -2.43 2.95
N CYS A 141 -8.36 -2.30 1.66
CA CYS A 141 -8.60 -3.36 0.69
C CYS A 141 -7.81 -3.13 -0.61
N VAL A 142 -7.65 -4.16 -1.41
CA VAL A 142 -7.08 -4.07 -2.76
C VAL A 142 -8.07 -3.36 -3.68
N THR A 143 -7.58 -2.30 -4.37
CA THR A 143 -8.37 -1.56 -5.37
C THR A 143 -7.92 -1.85 -6.79
N ASP A 144 -6.64 -2.14 -6.99
CA ASP A 144 -6.05 -2.32 -8.30
C ASP A 144 -4.86 -3.28 -8.28
N SER A 145 -4.55 -3.82 -9.46
CA SER A 145 -3.30 -4.48 -9.77
C SER A 145 -2.83 -4.04 -11.15
N VAL A 146 -1.53 -3.74 -11.29
CA VAL A 146 -0.91 -3.32 -12.54
C VAL A 146 0.02 -4.43 -13.01
N ALA A 147 -0.24 -4.94 -14.21
CA ALA A 147 0.60 -5.94 -14.86
C ALA A 147 2.00 -5.39 -15.21
N PRO A 148 2.99 -6.25 -15.46
CA PRO A 148 4.32 -5.83 -15.88
C PRO A 148 4.29 -4.94 -17.11
N GLY A 149 5.08 -3.86 -17.13
CA GLY A 149 5.18 -2.92 -18.24
C GLY A 149 6.13 -1.76 -17.91
N HIS A 150 6.56 -1.04 -18.92
CA HIS A 150 7.53 0.07 -18.77
C HIS A 150 6.98 1.24 -17.94
N LEU A 151 5.66 1.42 -17.87
CA LEU A 151 5.01 2.45 -17.05
C LEU A 151 4.42 1.92 -15.73
N GLN A 152 4.67 0.66 -15.36
CA GLN A 152 4.05 -0.02 -14.23
C GLN A 152 4.08 0.81 -12.93
N ASN A 153 5.25 1.35 -12.57
CA ASN A 153 5.39 2.15 -11.35
C ASN A 153 4.59 3.47 -11.44
N THR A 154 4.56 4.11 -12.58
CA THR A 154 3.82 5.36 -12.80
C THR A 154 2.32 5.13 -12.67
N GLU A 155 1.82 4.06 -13.29
CA GLU A 155 0.40 3.69 -13.22
C GLU A 155 0.00 3.27 -11.81
N ALA A 156 0.82 2.46 -11.13
CA ALA A 156 0.56 2.07 -9.75
C ALA A 156 0.45 3.28 -8.81
N ARG A 157 1.34 4.26 -8.94
CA ARG A 157 1.27 5.50 -8.17
C ARG A 157 0.07 6.36 -8.55
N ARG A 158 -0.31 6.42 -9.82
CA ARG A 158 -1.52 7.12 -10.27
C ARG A 158 -2.78 6.52 -9.63
N PHE A 159 -2.90 5.19 -9.60
CA PHE A 159 -4.01 4.50 -8.94
C PHE A 159 -3.98 4.74 -7.43
N ALA A 160 -2.83 4.61 -6.79
CA ALA A 160 -2.66 4.79 -5.35
C ALA A 160 -2.98 6.22 -4.89
N ASN A 161 -2.64 7.24 -5.67
CA ASN A 161 -2.95 8.64 -5.35
C ASN A 161 -4.47 8.91 -5.34
N ASN A 162 -5.27 8.10 -6.05
CA ASN A 162 -6.72 8.18 -6.12
C ASN A 162 -7.42 7.01 -5.41
N ALA A 163 -6.69 6.19 -4.65
CA ALA A 163 -7.22 4.94 -4.10
C ALA A 163 -8.40 5.14 -3.14
N ALA A 164 -8.45 6.26 -2.41
CA ALA A 164 -9.52 6.53 -1.45
C ALA A 164 -10.92 6.54 -2.07
N THR A 165 -11.06 6.94 -3.33
CA THR A 165 -12.33 7.00 -4.07
C THR A 165 -12.63 5.76 -4.89
N ARG A 166 -11.69 4.81 -4.95
CA ARG A 166 -11.83 3.59 -5.74
C ARG A 166 -12.57 2.51 -4.94
N PRO A 167 -13.44 1.71 -5.59
CA PRO A 167 -14.06 0.57 -4.92
C PRO A 167 -13.01 -0.49 -4.56
N CYS A 168 -13.28 -1.28 -3.52
CA CYS A 168 -12.54 -2.50 -3.29
C CYS A 168 -12.76 -3.46 -4.45
N LYS A 169 -11.70 -3.97 -5.04
CA LYS A 169 -11.78 -4.86 -6.19
C LYS A 169 -12.21 -6.27 -5.78
N PHE A 170 -11.89 -6.63 -4.54
CA PHE A 170 -12.13 -7.94 -3.96
C PHE A 170 -12.64 -7.77 -2.53
N SER A 171 -13.86 -7.26 -2.37
CA SER A 171 -14.58 -7.29 -1.10
C SER A 171 -15.43 -8.57 -1.06
N ASN A 172 -15.30 -9.30 0.05
CA ASN A 172 -16.26 -10.36 0.38
C ASN A 172 -17.61 -9.74 0.69
#